data_3e9c0bf0da57593ba06c97975c5508fe
#
_entry.id   3e9c0bf0da57593ba06c97975c5508fe
#
_cell.length_a   1.000
_cell.length_b   1.000
_cell.length_c   1.000
_cell.angle_alpha   90.00
_cell.angle_beta   90.00
_cell.angle_gamma   90.00
#
_symmetry.space_group_name_H-M   'P 1'
#
loop_
_entity.id
_entity.type
_entity.pdbx_description
1 polymer ?
#
loop_
_entity_poly.entity_id
_entity_poly.type
_entity_poly.pdbx_seq_one_letter_code
_entity_poly.pdbx_strand_id
1 'polypeptide(L)'
;RDWNPDVLIVRYWMSYFAPSLGYITRKMKKHCKVISILDNVIPHEPHFFDAPLTRYFLKGSTGSVTLCEAVSKDLLNLQKDARYTVIQHPLYSHFGPKKDRFETEEKIGLKHGMKNILFFGLIRTYKGLDILLEAFGMLPDDYQLIVAGEPYGSFDKYQEIIDRIPGKDRIHLNLKYIKDSEVSDWFSTADLAVLPYRSATQSGISSVSYHFEVPMIVTDVGGLKETIGDRGTGIVAPEGTPECISSEIQRYFSD
;
A
#
# COMPACT_ATOMS: atom_id res chain seq x y z
N ARG A 1 1.21 35.15 13.09
CA ARG A 1 2.33 36.02 12.68
C ARG A 1 3.52 35.93 13.64
N ASP A 2 3.29 35.44 14.84
CA ASP A 2 4.29 35.41 15.92
C ASP A 2 5.09 34.10 16.03
N TRP A 3 4.75 33.12 15.19
CA TRP A 3 5.47 31.85 15.12
C TRP A 3 6.65 31.99 14.16
N ASN A 4 7.86 31.85 14.66
CA ASN A 4 9.11 31.95 13.91
C ASN A 4 9.86 30.59 13.98
N PRO A 5 9.49 29.61 13.16
CA PRO A 5 10.10 28.28 13.20
C PRO A 5 11.49 28.32 12.56
N ASP A 6 12.42 27.49 13.06
CA ASP A 6 13.71 27.21 12.43
C ASP A 6 13.57 26.27 11.24
N VAL A 7 12.59 25.36 11.32
CA VAL A 7 12.31 24.35 10.30
C VAL A 7 10.81 24.22 10.09
N LEU A 8 10.37 24.22 8.86
CA LEU A 8 9.03 23.81 8.43
C LEU A 8 9.09 22.45 7.79
N ILE A 9 8.35 21.46 8.32
CA ILE A 9 8.19 20.15 7.73
C ILE A 9 6.83 20.09 7.03
N VAL A 10 6.82 19.68 5.75
CA VAL A 10 5.61 19.57 4.93
C VAL A 10 5.53 18.19 4.32
N ARG A 11 4.43 17.45 4.55
CA ARG A 11 4.16 16.19 3.88
C ARG A 11 3.45 16.43 2.56
N TYR A 12 3.90 15.75 1.50
CA TYR A 12 3.38 15.89 0.14
C TYR A 12 3.10 14.53 -0.46
N TRP A 13 1.87 14.34 -0.94
CA TRP A 13 1.41 13.04 -1.49
C TRP A 13 0.60 13.18 -2.79
N MET A 14 0.18 14.40 -3.16
CA MET A 14 -0.72 14.62 -4.29
C MET A 14 -0.52 16.02 -4.87
N SER A 15 -0.47 16.11 -6.21
CA SER A 15 -0.26 17.37 -6.95
C SER A 15 -1.39 18.40 -6.76
N TYR A 16 -2.60 17.94 -6.44
CA TYR A 16 -3.72 18.83 -6.11
C TYR A 16 -3.40 19.85 -5.03
N PHE A 17 -2.59 19.48 -4.04
CA PHE A 17 -2.17 20.39 -2.97
C PHE A 17 -0.95 21.25 -3.34
N ALA A 18 -0.32 21.01 -4.47
CA ALA A 18 0.90 21.73 -4.86
C ALA A 18 0.74 23.26 -4.94
N PRO A 19 -0.38 23.85 -5.42
CA PRO A 19 -0.54 25.30 -5.44
C PRO A 19 -0.50 25.92 -4.04
N SER A 20 -1.26 25.38 -3.10
CA SER A 20 -1.34 25.89 -1.73
C SER A 20 -0.06 25.63 -0.94
N LEU A 21 0.42 24.38 -0.92
CA LEU A 21 1.64 23.99 -0.25
C LEU A 21 2.87 24.68 -0.86
N GLY A 22 2.95 24.77 -2.19
CA GLY A 22 4.03 25.45 -2.88
C GLY A 22 4.08 26.96 -2.61
N TYR A 23 2.92 27.61 -2.43
CA TYR A 23 2.87 29.01 -2.01
C TYR A 23 3.40 29.17 -0.58
N ILE A 24 2.95 28.33 0.35
CA ILE A 24 3.39 28.36 1.76
C ILE A 24 4.89 28.09 1.86
N THR A 25 5.38 27.02 1.26
CA THR A 25 6.79 26.61 1.32
C THR A 25 7.71 27.67 0.74
N ARG A 26 7.35 28.31 -0.38
CA ARG A 26 8.13 29.39 -0.98
C ARG A 26 8.19 30.65 -0.12
N LYS A 27 7.10 30.98 0.58
CA LYS A 27 7.12 32.09 1.55
C LYS A 27 8.01 31.75 2.74
N MET A 28 7.83 30.55 3.31
CA MET A 28 8.55 30.13 4.49
C MET A 28 10.04 29.89 4.25
N LYS A 29 10.44 29.45 3.05
CA LYS A 29 11.85 29.26 2.65
C LYS A 29 12.71 30.52 2.83
N LYS A 30 12.09 31.71 2.86
CA LYS A 30 12.78 32.97 3.10
C LYS A 30 13.11 33.22 4.59
N HIS A 31 12.48 32.47 5.47
CA HIS A 31 12.54 32.65 6.92
C HIS A 31 13.12 31.46 7.66
N CYS A 32 12.89 30.22 7.13
CA CYS A 32 13.33 28.99 7.76
C CYS A 32 13.72 27.94 6.72
N LYS A 33 14.31 26.82 7.17
CA LYS A 33 14.51 25.63 6.33
C LYS A 33 13.18 24.95 6.08
N VAL A 34 12.93 24.52 4.84
CA VAL A 34 11.71 23.79 4.46
C VAL A 34 12.09 22.37 4.03
N ILE A 35 11.65 21.39 4.80
CA ILE A 35 11.86 19.95 4.52
C ILE A 35 10.54 19.35 4.04
N SER A 36 10.55 18.74 2.89
CA SER A 36 9.38 18.06 2.33
C SER A 36 9.49 16.56 2.49
N ILE A 37 8.50 15.93 3.14
CA ILE A 37 8.37 14.47 3.17
C ILE A 37 7.51 14.08 1.97
N LEU A 38 8.08 13.31 1.06
CA LEU A 38 7.46 12.95 -0.22
C LEU A 38 6.96 11.49 -0.16
N ASP A 39 5.63 11.32 -0.08
CA ASP A 39 5.02 10.00 -0.22
C ASP A 39 4.98 9.58 -1.68
N ASN A 40 4.61 10.52 -2.56
CA ASN A 40 4.63 10.38 -4.01
C ASN A 40 5.10 11.70 -4.63
N VAL A 41 5.88 11.60 -5.68
CA VAL A 41 6.28 12.74 -6.53
C VAL A 41 5.43 12.79 -7.79
N ILE A 42 5.13 11.62 -8.34
CA ILE A 42 4.23 11.41 -9.47
C ILE A 42 3.08 10.53 -8.98
N PRO A 43 1.80 10.92 -9.20
CA PRO A 43 0.65 10.08 -8.86
C PRO A 43 0.65 8.75 -9.62
N HIS A 44 0.02 7.70 -9.05
CA HIS A 44 -0.14 6.40 -9.72
C HIS A 44 -1.03 6.46 -10.98
N GLU A 45 -1.93 7.42 -11.03
CA GLU A 45 -2.78 7.74 -12.18
C GLU A 45 -2.43 9.18 -12.63
N PRO A 46 -1.36 9.38 -13.44
CA PRO A 46 -0.82 10.69 -13.72
C PRO A 46 -1.66 11.49 -14.73
N HIS A 47 -1.77 12.79 -14.48
CA HIS A 47 -2.35 13.76 -15.39
C HIS A 47 -1.27 14.70 -15.94
N PHE A 48 -1.51 15.34 -17.07
CA PHE A 48 -0.55 16.23 -17.73
C PHE A 48 -0.09 17.42 -16.87
N PHE A 49 -0.88 17.83 -15.90
CA PHE A 49 -0.58 18.95 -14.98
C PHE A 49 0.19 18.55 -13.73
N ASP A 50 0.31 17.25 -13.41
CA ASP A 50 0.92 16.80 -12.14
C ASP A 50 2.40 17.17 -12.05
N ALA A 51 3.19 16.91 -13.07
CA ALA A 51 4.60 17.22 -13.08
C ALA A 51 4.91 18.73 -12.95
N PRO A 52 4.25 19.64 -13.68
CA PRO A 52 4.40 21.07 -13.47
C PRO A 52 4.03 21.54 -12.07
N LEU A 53 2.93 21.05 -11.51
CA LEU A 53 2.48 21.39 -10.16
C LEU A 53 3.45 20.89 -9.10
N THR A 54 3.92 19.66 -9.20
CA THR A 54 4.92 19.10 -8.28
C THR A 54 6.23 19.86 -8.36
N ARG A 55 6.72 20.21 -9.56
CA ARG A 55 7.90 21.10 -9.69
C ARG A 55 7.71 22.46 -9.03
N TYR A 56 6.50 23.03 -9.13
CA TYR A 56 6.19 24.29 -8.45
C TYR A 56 6.32 24.16 -6.93
N PHE A 57 5.80 23.07 -6.34
CA PHE A 57 5.93 22.78 -4.92
C PHE A 57 7.40 22.56 -4.52
N LEU A 58 8.13 21.70 -5.22
CA LEU A 58 9.53 21.33 -4.92
C LEU A 58 10.47 22.54 -4.88
N LYS A 59 10.23 23.57 -5.71
CA LYS A 59 11.01 24.82 -5.67
C LYS A 59 10.93 25.55 -4.32
N GLY A 60 9.91 25.27 -3.50
CA GLY A 60 9.76 25.78 -2.15
C GLY A 60 10.56 24.99 -1.10
N SER A 61 11.03 23.81 -1.42
CA SER A 61 11.77 22.96 -0.50
C SER A 61 13.26 23.32 -0.43
N THR A 62 13.85 23.18 0.74
CA THR A 62 15.30 23.28 0.98
C THR A 62 15.96 21.91 0.85
N GLY A 63 15.23 20.87 1.23
CA GLY A 63 15.59 19.46 1.11
C GLY A 63 14.36 18.59 1.20
N SER A 64 14.49 17.33 0.84
CA SER A 64 13.39 16.35 0.79
C SER A 64 13.75 15.07 1.52
N VAL A 65 12.74 14.43 2.09
CA VAL A 65 12.80 13.05 2.57
C VAL A 65 11.90 12.23 1.65
N THR A 66 12.44 11.17 1.09
CA THR A 66 11.70 10.16 0.33
C THR A 66 11.60 8.88 1.14
N LEU A 67 10.55 8.10 0.93
CA LEU A 67 10.28 6.93 1.76
C LEU A 67 10.75 5.61 1.11
N CYS A 68 11.24 5.67 -0.14
CA CYS A 68 11.90 4.58 -0.86
C CYS A 68 12.71 5.15 -2.04
N GLU A 69 13.58 4.34 -2.62
CA GLU A 69 14.42 4.72 -3.76
C GLU A 69 13.60 5.02 -5.04
N ALA A 70 12.46 4.36 -5.22
CA ALA A 70 11.58 4.65 -6.36
C ALA A 70 11.10 6.10 -6.35
N VAL A 71 10.68 6.63 -5.18
CA VAL A 71 10.28 8.05 -5.02
C VAL A 71 11.47 8.98 -5.24
N SER A 72 12.69 8.58 -4.84
CA SER A 72 13.92 9.36 -5.07
C SER A 72 14.22 9.51 -6.55
N LYS A 73 14.07 8.43 -7.33
CA LYS A 73 14.24 8.46 -8.79
C LYS A 73 13.24 9.41 -9.46
N ASP A 74 11.98 9.37 -9.04
CA ASP A 74 10.96 10.29 -9.54
C ASP A 74 11.27 11.74 -9.16
N LEU A 75 11.76 11.99 -7.95
CA LEU A 75 12.21 13.32 -7.52
C LEU A 75 13.34 13.84 -8.42
N LEU A 76 14.36 13.03 -8.67
CA LEU A 76 15.51 13.39 -9.51
C LEU A 76 15.11 13.61 -10.97
N ASN A 77 14.13 12.90 -11.48
CA ASN A 77 13.56 13.13 -12.82
C ASN A 77 12.87 14.50 -12.94
N LEU A 78 12.27 15.00 -11.86
CA LEU A 78 11.64 16.32 -11.83
C LEU A 78 12.61 17.45 -11.45
N GLN A 79 13.59 17.17 -10.59
CA GLN A 79 14.56 18.12 -10.06
C GLN A 79 15.93 17.44 -9.88
N LYS A 80 16.80 17.52 -10.88
CA LYS A 80 18.09 16.81 -10.93
C LYS A 80 19.01 17.13 -9.74
N ASP A 81 18.98 18.37 -9.25
CA ASP A 81 19.84 18.86 -8.16
C ASP A 81 19.14 18.81 -6.79
N ALA A 82 18.09 18.00 -6.64
CA ALA A 82 17.37 17.88 -5.40
C ALA A 82 18.28 17.34 -4.29
N ARG A 83 18.27 18.03 -3.13
CA ARG A 83 18.86 17.50 -1.89
C ARG A 83 17.84 16.60 -1.21
N TYR A 84 18.16 15.34 -1.01
CA TYR A 84 17.23 14.41 -0.37
C TYR A 84 17.97 13.37 0.49
N THR A 85 17.21 12.72 1.32
CA THR A 85 17.60 11.49 2.03
C THR A 85 16.47 10.50 1.96
N VAL A 86 16.80 9.20 1.92
CA VAL A 86 15.82 8.12 1.98
C VAL A 86 15.66 7.70 3.43
N ILE A 87 14.44 7.74 3.93
CA ILE A 87 14.06 7.21 5.25
C ILE A 87 12.89 6.28 5.01
N GLN A 88 13.06 5.02 5.36
CA GLN A 88 11.99 4.04 5.15
C GLN A 88 10.72 4.40 5.92
N HIS A 89 9.58 3.99 5.35
CA HIS A 89 8.28 4.20 5.98
C HIS A 89 8.28 3.61 7.39
N PRO A 90 7.90 4.39 8.42
CA PRO A 90 7.84 3.89 9.79
C PRO A 90 6.77 2.79 9.93
N LEU A 91 6.97 1.89 10.88
CA LEU A 91 5.96 0.90 11.24
C LEU A 91 4.73 1.59 11.86
N TYR A 92 3.57 1.06 11.57
CA TYR A 92 2.32 1.46 12.21
C TYR A 92 2.05 0.58 13.44
N SER A 93 2.28 1.11 14.63
CA SER A 93 2.12 0.37 15.90
C SER A 93 0.84 0.69 16.67
N HIS A 94 -0.04 1.55 16.12
CA HIS A 94 -1.22 2.05 16.83
C HIS A 94 -2.48 1.18 16.67
N PHE A 95 -2.41 0.10 15.88
CA PHE A 95 -3.55 -0.80 15.63
C PHE A 95 -3.83 -1.83 16.75
N GLY A 96 -3.07 -1.76 17.84
CA GLY A 96 -3.17 -2.70 18.96
C GLY A 96 -2.42 -4.02 18.72
N PRO A 97 -2.47 -4.94 19.69
CA PRO A 97 -1.77 -6.22 19.61
C PRO A 97 -2.49 -7.21 18.69
N LYS A 98 -1.78 -8.26 18.29
CA LYS A 98 -2.34 -9.46 17.67
C LYS A 98 -3.33 -10.12 18.62
N LYS A 99 -4.50 -10.51 18.10
CA LYS A 99 -5.59 -11.15 18.83
C LYS A 99 -5.52 -12.67 18.73
N ASP A 100 -6.27 -13.38 19.56
CA ASP A 100 -6.47 -14.81 19.40
C ASP A 100 -7.10 -15.11 18.04
N ARG A 101 -6.50 -16.03 17.29
CA ARG A 101 -6.93 -16.36 15.93
C ARG A 101 -8.30 -17.01 15.91
N PHE A 102 -8.52 -18.00 16.79
CA PHE A 102 -9.74 -18.79 16.78
C PHE A 102 -10.97 -17.94 17.11
N GLU A 103 -10.89 -17.15 18.20
CA GLU A 103 -11.96 -16.23 18.61
C GLU A 103 -12.23 -15.18 17.53
N THR A 104 -11.17 -14.71 16.84
CA THR A 104 -11.30 -13.69 15.81
C THR A 104 -11.89 -14.25 14.52
N GLU A 105 -11.52 -15.49 14.11
CA GLU A 105 -12.12 -16.18 12.98
C GLU A 105 -13.63 -16.36 13.19
N GLU A 106 -14.06 -16.80 14.39
CA GLU A 106 -15.49 -16.89 14.72
C GLU A 106 -16.19 -15.52 14.62
N LYS A 107 -15.57 -14.48 15.18
CA LYS A 107 -16.12 -13.12 15.20
C LYS A 107 -16.38 -12.56 13.80
N ILE A 108 -15.47 -12.83 12.85
CA ILE A 108 -15.57 -12.31 11.47
C ILE A 108 -16.13 -13.32 10.47
N GLY A 109 -16.52 -14.51 10.95
CA GLY A 109 -17.23 -15.52 10.17
C GLY A 109 -16.34 -16.33 9.22
N LEU A 110 -15.06 -16.54 9.56
CA LEU A 110 -14.14 -17.39 8.82
C LEU A 110 -14.26 -18.85 9.21
N LYS A 111 -13.94 -19.74 8.29
CA LYS A 111 -13.84 -21.18 8.60
C LYS A 111 -12.48 -21.47 9.26
N HIS A 112 -12.49 -22.24 10.34
CA HIS A 112 -11.26 -22.65 11.00
C HIS A 112 -10.46 -23.67 10.19
N GLY A 113 -9.14 -23.66 10.38
CA GLY A 113 -8.23 -24.59 9.75
C GLY A 113 -7.97 -24.34 8.28
N MET A 114 -8.45 -23.24 7.75
CA MET A 114 -8.17 -22.79 6.39
C MET A 114 -6.89 -21.94 6.34
N LYS A 115 -6.27 -21.89 5.15
CA LYS A 115 -5.19 -20.96 4.83
C LYS A 115 -5.79 -19.60 4.44
N ASN A 116 -5.57 -18.59 5.28
CA ASN A 116 -6.21 -17.28 5.17
C ASN A 116 -5.35 -16.31 4.38
N ILE A 117 -5.80 -15.98 3.16
CA ILE A 117 -5.19 -14.96 2.30
C ILE A 117 -5.91 -13.64 2.51
N LEU A 118 -5.16 -12.56 2.78
CA LEU A 118 -5.71 -11.24 3.03
C LEU A 118 -5.38 -10.25 1.91
N PHE A 119 -6.41 -9.63 1.35
CA PHE A 119 -6.32 -8.36 0.61
C PHE A 119 -6.91 -7.26 1.48
N PHE A 120 -6.14 -6.21 1.79
CA PHE A 120 -6.53 -5.18 2.74
C PHE A 120 -6.42 -3.76 2.21
N GLY A 121 -7.35 -2.90 2.66
CA GLY A 121 -7.36 -1.45 2.45
C GLY A 121 -8.18 -1.01 1.25
N LEU A 122 -8.17 0.30 0.94
CA LEU A 122 -8.98 0.90 -0.12
C LEU A 122 -8.82 0.13 -1.44
N ILE A 123 -9.95 -0.33 -2.01
CA ILE A 123 -9.97 -1.12 -3.25
C ILE A 123 -9.91 -0.17 -4.45
N ARG A 124 -8.77 -0.15 -5.14
CA ARG A 124 -8.53 0.61 -6.36
C ARG A 124 -7.99 -0.28 -7.47
N THR A 125 -8.21 0.12 -8.71
CA THR A 125 -7.80 -0.66 -9.89
C THR A 125 -6.31 -0.99 -9.89
N TYR A 126 -5.46 -0.03 -9.52
CA TYR A 126 -4.00 -0.25 -9.50
C TYR A 126 -3.55 -1.29 -8.46
N LYS A 127 -4.38 -1.60 -7.44
CA LYS A 127 -4.07 -2.60 -6.41
C LYS A 127 -4.30 -4.04 -6.84
N GLY A 128 -4.88 -4.28 -8.03
CA GLY A 128 -4.91 -5.60 -8.65
C GLY A 128 -5.79 -6.64 -7.94
N LEU A 129 -6.89 -6.23 -7.27
CA LEU A 129 -7.81 -7.19 -6.65
C LEU A 129 -8.35 -8.21 -7.66
N ASP A 130 -8.58 -7.80 -8.90
CA ASP A 130 -9.00 -8.68 -10.00
C ASP A 130 -7.96 -9.78 -10.28
N ILE A 131 -6.67 -9.47 -10.25
CA ILE A 131 -5.58 -10.47 -10.38
C ILE A 131 -5.67 -11.49 -9.25
N LEU A 132 -5.85 -11.02 -8.01
CA LEU A 132 -5.94 -11.93 -6.86
C LEU A 132 -7.19 -12.80 -6.88
N LEU A 133 -8.33 -12.26 -7.30
CA LEU A 133 -9.57 -13.03 -7.42
C LEU A 133 -9.42 -14.17 -8.46
N GLU A 134 -8.87 -13.87 -9.62
CA GLU A 134 -8.60 -14.89 -10.65
C GLU A 134 -7.56 -15.91 -10.16
N ALA A 135 -6.48 -15.47 -9.50
CA ALA A 135 -5.50 -16.36 -8.87
C ALA A 135 -6.14 -17.27 -7.81
N PHE A 136 -7.04 -16.74 -7.00
CA PHE A 136 -7.75 -17.49 -5.96
C PHE A 136 -8.63 -18.61 -6.55
N GLY A 137 -9.25 -18.38 -7.70
CA GLY A 137 -10.01 -19.41 -8.42
C GLY A 137 -9.18 -20.63 -8.86
N MET A 138 -7.84 -20.53 -8.84
CA MET A 138 -6.91 -21.61 -9.17
C MET A 138 -6.38 -22.34 -7.93
N LEU A 139 -6.71 -21.86 -6.72
CA LEU A 139 -6.21 -22.45 -5.47
C LEU A 139 -7.08 -23.61 -4.98
N PRO A 140 -6.47 -24.61 -4.31
CA PRO A 140 -7.18 -25.72 -3.66
C PRO A 140 -8.23 -25.26 -2.64
N ASP A 141 -9.06 -26.20 -2.19
CA ASP A 141 -10.24 -25.91 -1.35
C ASP A 141 -9.90 -25.60 0.12
N ASP A 142 -8.66 -25.79 0.55
CA ASP A 142 -8.17 -25.47 1.89
C ASP A 142 -7.72 -24.00 2.07
N TYR A 143 -7.95 -23.16 1.04
CA TYR A 143 -7.70 -21.73 1.08
C TYR A 143 -8.99 -20.93 1.19
N GLN A 144 -8.99 -19.83 1.94
CA GLN A 144 -10.04 -18.82 1.91
C GLN A 144 -9.43 -17.42 1.70
N LEU A 145 -10.17 -16.57 0.99
CA LEU A 145 -9.76 -15.20 0.67
C LEU A 145 -10.57 -14.20 1.50
N ILE A 146 -9.88 -13.31 2.15
CA ILE A 146 -10.45 -12.18 2.88
C ILE A 146 -10.19 -10.92 2.07
N VAL A 147 -11.25 -10.22 1.66
CA VAL A 147 -11.18 -8.91 1.03
C VAL A 147 -11.76 -7.89 2.01
N ALA A 148 -10.91 -7.12 2.66
CA ALA A 148 -11.31 -6.16 3.68
C ALA A 148 -10.91 -4.74 3.29
N GLY A 149 -11.89 -3.91 2.95
CA GLY A 149 -11.67 -2.51 2.58
C GLY A 149 -12.77 -1.89 1.74
N GLU A 150 -12.80 -0.59 1.71
CA GLU A 150 -13.81 0.19 1.00
C GLU A 150 -13.47 0.28 -0.51
N PRO A 151 -14.44 -0.02 -1.41
CA PRO A 151 -14.26 0.20 -2.85
C PRO A 151 -14.24 1.69 -3.19
N TYR A 152 -13.27 2.11 -4.00
CA TYR A 152 -13.31 3.43 -4.63
C TYR A 152 -14.06 3.35 -5.97
N GLY A 153 -15.34 3.68 -5.94
CA GLY A 153 -16.27 3.50 -7.06
C GLY A 153 -17.04 2.18 -7.01
N SER A 154 -17.51 1.71 -8.17
CA SER A 154 -18.28 0.46 -8.25
C SER A 154 -17.42 -0.77 -7.99
N PHE A 155 -18.00 -1.78 -7.32
CA PHE A 155 -17.42 -3.10 -7.10
C PHE A 155 -17.84 -4.12 -8.17
N ASP A 156 -18.74 -3.77 -9.07
CA ASP A 156 -19.41 -4.68 -10.02
C ASP A 156 -18.44 -5.56 -10.83
N LYS A 157 -17.37 -4.95 -11.35
CA LYS A 157 -16.34 -5.69 -12.11
C LYS A 157 -15.67 -6.82 -11.29
N TYR A 158 -15.52 -6.63 -9.99
CA TYR A 158 -14.95 -7.65 -9.10
C TYR A 158 -16.01 -8.70 -8.76
N GLN A 159 -17.27 -8.28 -8.59
CA GLN A 159 -18.39 -9.20 -8.39
C GLN A 159 -18.56 -10.15 -9.59
N GLU A 160 -18.47 -9.64 -10.81
CA GLU A 160 -18.50 -10.46 -12.04
C GLU A 160 -17.39 -11.52 -12.06
N ILE A 161 -16.19 -11.21 -11.56
CA ILE A 161 -15.11 -12.20 -11.43
C ILE A 161 -15.47 -13.23 -10.37
N ILE A 162 -15.91 -12.80 -9.18
CA ILE A 162 -16.29 -13.69 -8.08
C ILE A 162 -17.38 -14.67 -8.52
N ASP A 163 -18.38 -14.22 -9.27
CA ASP A 163 -19.51 -15.06 -9.68
C ASP A 163 -19.12 -16.20 -10.63
N ARG A 164 -18.04 -16.05 -11.38
CA ARG A 164 -17.57 -17.03 -12.38
C ARG A 164 -16.45 -17.97 -11.90
N ILE A 165 -15.72 -17.58 -10.83
CA ILE A 165 -14.58 -18.40 -10.37
C ILE A 165 -15.04 -19.55 -9.46
N PRO A 166 -14.31 -20.70 -9.46
CA PRO A 166 -14.51 -21.75 -8.49
C PRO A 166 -14.23 -21.27 -7.05
N GLY A 167 -14.96 -21.82 -6.07
CA GLY A 167 -14.70 -21.54 -4.65
C GLY A 167 -15.12 -20.16 -4.17
N LYS A 168 -16.04 -19.50 -4.87
CA LYS A 168 -16.58 -18.20 -4.48
C LYS A 168 -17.18 -18.15 -3.06
N ASP A 169 -17.66 -19.28 -2.56
CA ASP A 169 -18.16 -19.47 -1.18
C ASP A 169 -17.07 -19.40 -0.10
N ARG A 170 -15.81 -19.39 -0.52
CA ARG A 170 -14.62 -19.23 0.34
C ARG A 170 -14.06 -17.80 0.30
N ILE A 171 -14.75 -16.87 -0.35
CA ILE A 171 -14.38 -15.44 -0.41
C ILE A 171 -15.22 -14.67 0.59
N HIS A 172 -14.55 -14.06 1.56
CA HIS A 172 -15.17 -13.24 2.61
C HIS A 172 -14.99 -11.77 2.28
N LEU A 173 -16.11 -11.09 1.96
CA LEU A 173 -16.12 -9.68 1.57
C LEU A 173 -16.51 -8.79 2.75
N ASN A 174 -15.66 -7.83 3.09
CA ASN A 174 -15.98 -6.74 4.00
C ASN A 174 -15.74 -5.40 3.31
N LEU A 175 -16.71 -4.96 2.50
CA LEU A 175 -16.62 -3.83 1.58
C LEU A 175 -16.99 -2.51 2.26
N LYS A 176 -16.32 -2.18 3.35
CA LYS A 176 -16.51 -0.92 4.10
C LYS A 176 -15.17 -0.37 4.57
N TYR A 177 -15.18 0.89 4.99
CA TYR A 177 -14.05 1.47 5.68
C TYR A 177 -13.74 0.68 6.97
N ILE A 178 -12.49 0.26 7.11
CA ILE A 178 -12.02 -0.46 8.30
C ILE A 178 -11.47 0.57 9.30
N LYS A 179 -12.05 0.62 10.48
CA LYS A 179 -11.57 1.48 11.57
C LYS A 179 -10.27 0.95 12.13
N ASP A 180 -9.41 1.83 12.64
CA ASP A 180 -8.12 1.45 13.24
C ASP A 180 -8.27 0.36 14.32
N SER A 181 -9.34 0.41 15.12
CA SER A 181 -9.66 -0.59 16.14
C SER A 181 -10.07 -1.97 15.60
N GLU A 182 -10.41 -2.07 14.32
CA GLU A 182 -10.82 -3.30 13.63
C GLU A 182 -9.68 -3.94 12.83
N VAL A 183 -8.59 -3.19 12.56
CA VAL A 183 -7.46 -3.65 11.74
C VAL A 183 -6.85 -4.94 12.30
N SER A 184 -6.70 -5.02 13.62
CA SER A 184 -6.15 -6.21 14.29
C SER A 184 -7.00 -7.46 14.07
N ASP A 185 -8.32 -7.37 13.88
CA ASP A 185 -9.16 -8.53 13.61
C ASP A 185 -8.78 -9.20 12.27
N TRP A 186 -8.53 -8.42 11.24
CA TRP A 186 -8.19 -8.93 9.91
C TRP A 186 -6.78 -9.50 9.83
N PHE A 187 -5.81 -8.78 10.40
CA PHE A 187 -4.40 -9.21 10.34
C PHE A 187 -4.09 -10.34 11.31
N SER A 188 -4.82 -10.48 12.44
CA SER A 188 -4.63 -11.59 13.37
C SER A 188 -5.08 -12.94 12.83
N THR A 189 -5.97 -12.94 11.84
CA THR A 189 -6.46 -14.17 11.18
C THR A 189 -5.71 -14.49 9.89
N ALA A 190 -4.95 -13.55 9.33
CA ALA A 190 -4.25 -13.73 8.07
C ALA A 190 -2.98 -14.58 8.22
N ASP A 191 -2.79 -15.55 7.33
CA ASP A 191 -1.54 -16.29 7.18
C ASP A 191 -0.62 -15.60 6.17
N LEU A 192 -1.22 -14.90 5.19
CA LEU A 192 -0.52 -14.28 4.07
C LEU A 192 -1.29 -13.04 3.60
N ALA A 193 -0.62 -11.92 3.42
CA ALA A 193 -1.17 -10.76 2.73
C ALA A 193 -0.68 -10.74 1.27
N VAL A 194 -1.56 -10.44 0.32
CA VAL A 194 -1.20 -10.38 -1.09
C VAL A 194 -1.47 -8.98 -1.65
N LEU A 195 -0.42 -8.37 -2.20
CA LEU A 195 -0.44 -7.03 -2.77
C LEU A 195 -0.07 -7.10 -4.28
N PRO A 196 -0.99 -7.53 -5.16
CA PRO A 196 -0.73 -7.77 -6.57
C PRO A 196 -0.82 -6.46 -7.38
N TYR A 197 -0.12 -5.43 -6.90
CA TYR A 197 -0.26 -4.08 -7.41
C TYR A 197 0.28 -3.95 -8.84
N ARG A 198 -0.40 -3.18 -9.67
CA ARG A 198 0.05 -2.79 -11.01
C ARG A 198 0.99 -1.59 -10.98
N SER A 199 0.85 -0.77 -9.95
CA SER A 199 1.68 0.41 -9.72
C SER A 199 1.72 0.72 -8.24
N ALA A 200 2.90 1.02 -7.72
CA ALA A 200 3.09 1.49 -6.36
C ALA A 200 4.36 2.33 -6.28
N THR A 201 4.41 3.27 -5.36
CA THR A 201 5.66 3.85 -4.86
C THR A 201 6.06 3.12 -3.58
N GLN A 202 5.12 2.96 -2.68
CA GLN A 202 5.22 2.22 -1.42
C GLN A 202 3.81 1.76 -1.01
N SER A 203 3.72 0.94 0.02
CA SER A 203 2.42 0.51 0.58
C SER A 203 2.39 0.67 2.09
N GLY A 204 1.43 1.44 2.59
CA GLY A 204 1.14 1.49 4.04
C GLY A 204 0.72 0.13 4.60
N ILE A 205 0.15 -0.73 3.74
CA ILE A 205 -0.24 -2.10 4.13
C ILE A 205 0.96 -2.95 4.52
N SER A 206 2.13 -2.75 3.87
CA SER A 206 3.35 -3.47 4.26
C SER A 206 3.76 -3.14 5.70
N SER A 207 3.63 -1.88 6.12
CA SER A 207 3.94 -1.48 7.51
C SER A 207 2.95 -2.09 8.52
N VAL A 208 1.69 -2.26 8.15
CA VAL A 208 0.69 -2.96 8.97
C VAL A 208 0.99 -4.45 9.03
N SER A 209 1.29 -5.08 7.89
CA SER A 209 1.68 -6.50 7.82
C SER A 209 2.89 -6.80 8.71
N TYR A 210 3.90 -5.94 8.70
CA TYR A 210 5.06 -6.06 9.60
C TYR A 210 4.68 -5.97 11.07
N HIS A 211 3.76 -5.06 11.44
CA HIS A 211 3.30 -4.94 12.83
C HIS A 211 2.64 -6.22 13.35
N PHE A 212 1.88 -6.91 12.48
CA PHE A 212 1.19 -8.16 12.82
C PHE A 212 1.99 -9.41 12.45
N GLU A 213 3.22 -9.27 11.96
CA GLU A 213 4.07 -10.39 11.53
C GLU A 213 3.40 -11.27 10.45
N VAL A 214 2.66 -10.64 9.54
CA VAL A 214 2.02 -11.32 8.42
C VAL A 214 2.93 -11.23 7.20
N PRO A 215 3.42 -12.36 6.67
CA PRO A 215 4.21 -12.40 5.43
C PRO A 215 3.43 -11.86 4.23
N MET A 216 4.16 -11.44 3.20
CA MET A 216 3.53 -10.83 2.03
C MET A 216 3.98 -11.47 0.72
N ILE A 217 3.05 -11.57 -0.24
CA ILE A 217 3.37 -11.71 -1.67
C ILE A 217 3.07 -10.39 -2.34
N VAL A 218 4.04 -9.87 -3.09
CA VAL A 218 3.93 -8.59 -3.80
C VAL A 218 4.41 -8.71 -5.23
N THR A 219 3.95 -7.83 -6.09
CA THR A 219 4.51 -7.66 -7.44
C THR A 219 5.76 -6.78 -7.42
N ASP A 220 6.64 -6.91 -8.43
CA ASP A 220 7.86 -6.10 -8.58
C ASP A 220 7.52 -4.70 -9.13
N VAL A 221 6.86 -3.88 -8.30
CA VAL A 221 6.50 -2.51 -8.65
C VAL A 221 6.94 -1.52 -7.58
N GLY A 222 7.49 -0.38 -8.02
CA GLY A 222 7.92 0.71 -7.15
C GLY A 222 8.93 0.26 -6.08
N GLY A 223 8.66 0.59 -4.82
CA GLY A 223 9.50 0.23 -3.67
C GLY A 223 9.11 -1.07 -2.98
N LEU A 224 8.17 -1.86 -3.52
CA LEU A 224 7.71 -3.10 -2.85
C LEU A 224 8.81 -4.16 -2.81
N LYS A 225 9.58 -4.33 -3.89
CA LYS A 225 10.73 -5.23 -3.90
C LYS A 225 11.78 -4.82 -2.87
N GLU A 226 12.13 -3.54 -2.84
CA GLU A 226 13.10 -2.97 -1.88
C GLU A 226 12.68 -3.20 -0.43
N THR A 227 11.39 -3.02 -0.15
CA THR A 227 10.90 -3.08 1.23
C THR A 227 10.57 -4.50 1.71
N ILE A 228 10.26 -5.43 0.81
CA ILE A 228 9.76 -6.78 1.14
C ILE A 228 10.72 -7.85 0.66
N GLY A 229 11.01 -7.91 -0.65
CA GLY A 229 11.84 -8.95 -1.25
C GLY A 229 13.29 -8.90 -0.79
N ASP A 230 13.94 -7.76 -0.90
CA ASP A 230 15.35 -7.57 -0.54
C ASP A 230 15.61 -7.75 0.96
N ARG A 231 14.55 -7.76 1.78
CA ARG A 231 14.61 -7.98 3.23
C ARG A 231 14.28 -9.40 3.65
N GLY A 232 13.84 -10.25 2.73
CA GLY A 232 13.45 -11.63 3.03
C GLY A 232 12.21 -11.74 3.92
N THR A 233 11.33 -10.74 3.89
CA THR A 233 10.08 -10.69 4.70
C THR A 233 8.84 -11.07 3.90
N GLY A 234 9.02 -11.49 2.64
CA GLY A 234 7.96 -11.93 1.75
C GLY A 234 8.53 -12.33 0.39
N ILE A 235 7.63 -12.64 -0.51
CA ILE A 235 7.93 -13.11 -1.87
C ILE A 235 7.60 -11.99 -2.86
N VAL A 236 8.50 -11.74 -3.80
CA VAL A 236 8.23 -10.88 -4.96
C VAL A 236 7.85 -11.77 -6.12
N ALA A 237 6.60 -11.72 -6.54
CA ALA A 237 6.12 -12.44 -7.72
C ALA A 237 6.81 -11.87 -8.97
N PRO A 238 7.43 -12.73 -9.80
CA PRO A 238 8.14 -12.29 -11.01
C PRO A 238 7.22 -11.60 -12.03
N GLU A 239 5.94 -11.97 -12.03
CA GLU A 239 4.92 -11.41 -12.91
C GLU A 239 3.65 -11.08 -12.13
N GLY A 240 2.96 -10.00 -12.54
CA GLY A 240 1.67 -9.61 -11.97
C GLY A 240 0.49 -10.32 -12.67
N THR A 241 0.61 -11.62 -12.95
CA THR A 241 -0.44 -12.44 -13.57
C THR A 241 -1.14 -13.32 -12.53
N PRO A 242 -2.42 -13.70 -12.75
CA PRO A 242 -3.13 -14.61 -11.85
C PRO A 242 -2.41 -15.94 -11.63
N GLU A 243 -1.85 -16.52 -12.68
CA GLU A 243 -1.12 -17.79 -12.65
C GLU A 243 0.13 -17.69 -11.77
N CYS A 244 0.90 -16.59 -11.94
CA CYS A 244 2.10 -16.35 -11.15
C CYS A 244 1.75 -16.14 -9.67
N ILE A 245 0.77 -15.31 -9.37
CA ILE A 245 0.32 -15.06 -7.98
C ILE A 245 -0.19 -16.35 -7.33
N SER A 246 -0.99 -17.17 -8.05
CA SER A 246 -1.46 -18.45 -7.54
C SER A 246 -0.32 -19.43 -7.24
N SER A 247 0.67 -19.51 -8.14
CA SER A 247 1.85 -20.36 -7.97
C SER A 247 2.69 -19.93 -6.74
N GLU A 248 2.91 -18.62 -6.56
CA GLU A 248 3.67 -18.11 -5.43
C GLU A 248 2.93 -18.32 -4.10
N ILE A 249 1.60 -18.21 -4.07
CA ILE A 249 0.79 -18.54 -2.89
C ILE A 249 0.96 -20.02 -2.54
N GLN A 250 0.83 -20.93 -3.51
CA GLN A 250 0.98 -22.37 -3.26
C GLN A 250 2.40 -22.71 -2.80
N ARG A 251 3.43 -22.10 -3.40
CA ARG A 251 4.82 -22.25 -2.99
C ARG A 251 5.03 -21.84 -1.53
N TYR A 252 4.52 -20.68 -1.14
CA TYR A 252 4.64 -20.18 0.23
C TYR A 252 4.09 -21.16 1.29
N PHE A 253 2.99 -21.84 0.99
CA PHE A 253 2.37 -22.79 1.93
C PHE A 253 2.93 -24.22 1.81
N SER A 254 3.83 -24.49 0.87
CA SER A 254 4.46 -25.81 0.68
C SER A 254 5.86 -25.90 1.29
N ASP A 255 6.52 -24.75 1.46
CA ASP A 255 7.85 -24.62 2.09
C ASP A 255 7.71 -24.52 3.62
#